data_aa2eb3ed1b97635ea767728108791141
#
_entry.id   aa2eb3ed1b97635ea767728108791141
#
_cell.length_a   1.000
_cell.length_b   1.000
_cell.length_c   1.000
_cell.angle_alpha   90.00
_cell.angle_beta   90.00
_cell.angle_gamma   90.00
#
_symmetry.space_group_name_H-M   'P 1'
#
loop_
_entity.id
_entity.type
_entity.pdbx_description
1 polymer ?
#
loop_
_entity_poly.entity_id
_entity_poly.type
_entity_poly.pdbx_seq_one_letter_code
_entity_poly.pdbx_strand_id
1 'polypeptide(L)'
;VYYDLYVVLDIFSRFVVAFTVAASEDSLLAKELLEQAMGVHGIPDVVHADRGTSMTSKPVAQLLVDLGVTRSHSRPRVSNDNPYSESAFKTLKYAPAFPDTFGSLADARAFADRFFGYYNHEHRHCGIGLHTPASVHYGTATEIRAQRQATLDAAYTANPTRFRHRPPTPPKLPTIAW
;
A
#
# COMPACT_ATOMS: atom_id res chain seq x y z
N VAL A 1 23.95 -9.89 -4.74
CA VAL A 1 23.68 -9.33 -3.40
C VAL A 1 22.20 -9.17 -3.26
N TYR A 2 21.61 -9.58 -2.11
CA TYR A 2 20.21 -9.35 -1.76
C TYR A 2 20.14 -8.12 -0.86
N TYR A 3 19.02 -7.40 -0.95
CA TYR A 3 18.70 -6.28 -0.09
C TYR A 3 17.34 -6.52 0.55
N ASP A 4 17.17 -6.07 1.77
CA ASP A 4 15.91 -6.17 2.51
C ASP A 4 15.08 -4.91 2.30
N LEU A 5 13.82 -5.08 1.89
CA LEU A 5 12.87 -4.01 1.69
C LEU A 5 11.80 -4.06 2.79
N TYR A 6 11.72 -2.99 3.58
CA TYR A 6 10.68 -2.76 4.57
C TYR A 6 9.61 -1.86 4.00
N VAL A 7 8.36 -2.23 4.16
CA VAL A 7 7.20 -1.46 3.69
C VAL A 7 6.14 -1.40 4.78
N VAL A 8 5.68 -0.22 5.08
CA VAL A 8 4.51 0.02 5.94
C VAL A 8 3.36 0.48 5.06
N LEU A 9 2.25 -0.25 5.11
CA LEU A 9 1.11 -0.09 4.22
C LEU A 9 -0.16 0.20 5.03
N ASP A 10 -0.91 1.24 4.66
CA ASP A 10 -2.30 1.40 5.10
C ASP A 10 -3.18 0.40 4.34
N ILE A 11 -3.75 -0.55 5.06
CA ILE A 11 -4.51 -1.65 4.45
C ILE A 11 -5.84 -1.20 3.83
N PHE A 12 -6.42 -0.08 4.24
CA PHE A 12 -7.65 0.45 3.65
C PHE A 12 -7.39 1.13 2.31
N SER A 13 -6.50 2.09 2.30
CA SER A 13 -6.16 2.87 1.10
C SER A 13 -5.18 2.18 0.16
N ARG A 14 -4.43 1.19 0.64
CA ARG A 14 -3.26 0.59 -0.03
C ARG A 14 -2.08 1.56 -0.13
N PHE A 15 -2.13 2.70 0.55
CA PHE A 15 -1.08 3.69 0.53
C PHE A 15 0.16 3.19 1.29
N VAL A 16 1.31 3.23 0.66
CA VAL A 16 2.58 2.95 1.32
C VAL A 16 2.99 4.19 2.09
N VAL A 17 2.82 4.14 3.42
CA VAL A 17 3.06 5.27 4.33
C VAL A 17 4.55 5.46 4.63
N ALA A 18 5.32 4.38 4.62
CA ALA A 18 6.77 4.44 4.74
C ALA A 18 7.42 3.19 4.12
N PHE A 19 8.64 3.33 3.66
CA PHE A 19 9.48 2.21 3.20
C PHE A 19 10.96 2.55 3.35
N THR A 20 11.79 1.51 3.41
CA THR A 20 13.24 1.66 3.33
C THR A 20 13.89 0.41 2.77
N VAL A 21 15.06 0.56 2.13
CA VAL A 21 15.87 -0.54 1.63
C VAL A 21 17.18 -0.60 2.42
N ALA A 22 17.50 -1.76 2.95
CA ALA A 22 18.69 -2.02 3.77
C ALA A 22 19.55 -3.14 3.19
N ALA A 23 20.81 -3.17 3.58
CA ALA A 23 21.75 -4.24 3.20
C ALA A 23 21.53 -5.53 3.98
N SER A 24 20.89 -5.45 5.14
CA SER A 24 20.55 -6.59 6.01
C SER A 24 19.36 -6.25 6.89
N GLU A 25 18.69 -7.28 7.39
CA GLU A 25 17.59 -7.13 8.34
C GLU A 25 18.07 -6.52 9.66
N ASP A 26 17.37 -5.45 10.12
CA ASP A 26 17.67 -4.73 11.35
C ASP A 26 16.39 -4.30 12.07
N SER A 27 16.29 -4.67 13.34
CA SER A 27 15.15 -4.37 14.19
C SER A 27 15.05 -2.90 14.61
N LEU A 28 16.18 -2.20 14.72
CA LEU A 28 16.17 -0.77 15.03
C LEU A 28 15.69 0.02 13.81
N LEU A 29 16.10 -0.36 12.61
CA LEU A 29 15.62 0.24 11.38
C LEU A 29 14.10 0.05 11.20
N ALA A 30 13.58 -1.14 11.54
CA ALA A 30 12.14 -1.39 11.52
C ALA A 30 11.39 -0.50 12.52
N LYS A 31 11.95 -0.30 13.72
CA LYS A 31 11.40 0.60 14.74
C LYS A 31 11.38 2.04 14.24
N GLU A 32 12.51 2.55 13.73
CA GLU A 32 12.62 3.93 13.20
C GLU A 32 11.65 4.18 12.05
N LEU A 33 11.47 3.20 11.15
CA LEU A 33 10.53 3.30 10.05
C LEU A 33 9.08 3.43 10.54
N LEU A 34 8.69 2.66 11.55
CA LEU A 34 7.37 2.76 12.19
C LEU A 34 7.19 4.11 12.89
N GLU A 35 8.19 4.59 13.64
CA GLU A 35 8.15 5.91 14.28
C GLU A 35 7.97 7.02 13.25
N GLN A 36 8.71 6.97 12.16
CA GLN A 36 8.57 7.93 11.05
C GLN A 36 7.17 7.88 10.43
N ALA A 37 6.67 6.68 10.12
CA ALA A 37 5.33 6.51 9.56
C ALA A 37 4.25 7.10 10.48
N MET A 38 4.31 6.79 11.77
CA MET A 38 3.36 7.27 12.76
C MET A 38 3.47 8.78 13.01
N GLY A 39 4.68 9.35 12.93
CA GLY A 39 4.92 10.78 13.06
C GLY A 39 4.30 11.61 11.92
N VAL A 40 4.20 11.05 10.73
CA VAL A 40 3.65 11.72 9.54
C VAL A 40 2.16 11.44 9.35
N HIS A 41 1.73 10.18 9.53
CA HIS A 41 0.39 9.72 9.17
C HIS A 41 -0.53 9.49 10.37
N GLY A 42 -0.03 9.66 11.59
CA GLY A 42 -0.76 9.39 12.83
C GLY A 42 -0.54 7.95 13.34
N ILE A 43 -0.93 7.74 14.60
CA ILE A 43 -0.79 6.46 15.28
C ILE A 43 -1.97 5.56 14.90
N PRO A 44 -1.75 4.35 14.36
CA PRO A 44 -2.81 3.42 14.03
C PRO A 44 -3.31 2.66 15.26
N ASP A 45 -4.53 2.14 15.21
CA ASP A 45 -5.05 1.25 16.26
C ASP A 45 -4.32 -0.10 16.28
N VAL A 46 -3.94 -0.61 15.12
CA VAL A 46 -3.34 -1.93 14.95
C VAL A 46 -2.19 -1.89 13.95
N VAL A 47 -1.09 -2.52 14.29
CA VAL A 47 -0.02 -2.89 13.36
C VAL A 47 -0.03 -4.41 13.15
N HIS A 48 -0.29 -4.83 11.92
CA HIS A 48 -0.24 -6.23 11.51
C HIS A 48 1.03 -6.51 10.70
N ALA A 49 1.73 -7.57 11.05
CA ALA A 49 2.93 -7.99 10.33
C ALA A 49 3.03 -9.52 10.27
N ASP A 50 3.89 -10.00 9.40
CA ASP A 50 4.35 -11.38 9.49
C ASP A 50 5.19 -11.60 10.77
N ARG A 51 5.72 -12.80 10.94
CA ARG A 51 6.58 -13.15 12.07
C ARG A 51 8.06 -12.97 11.76
N GLY A 52 8.39 -12.04 10.89
CA GLY A 52 9.78 -11.67 10.61
C GLY A 52 10.52 -11.24 11.88
N THR A 53 11.82 -11.48 11.92
CA THR A 53 12.66 -11.25 13.10
C THR A 53 12.61 -9.80 13.56
N SER A 54 12.61 -8.86 12.63
CA SER A 54 12.53 -7.43 12.93
C SER A 54 11.19 -7.03 13.58
N MET A 55 10.08 -7.57 13.06
CA MET A 55 8.73 -7.21 13.55
C MET A 55 8.38 -7.90 14.87
N THR A 56 9.04 -9.00 15.22
CA THR A 56 8.88 -9.69 16.51
C THR A 56 9.87 -9.22 17.57
N SER A 57 10.77 -8.31 17.22
CA SER A 57 11.84 -7.82 18.07
C SER A 57 11.34 -7.03 19.29
N LYS A 58 12.16 -6.99 20.34
CA LYS A 58 11.86 -6.21 21.57
C LYS A 58 11.72 -4.70 21.30
N PRO A 59 12.60 -4.03 20.49
CA PRO A 59 12.45 -2.60 20.20
C PRO A 59 11.12 -2.24 19.54
N VAL A 60 10.66 -3.02 18.56
CA VAL A 60 9.37 -2.80 17.90
C VAL A 60 8.22 -3.09 18.86
N ALA A 61 8.30 -4.18 19.63
CA ALA A 61 7.27 -4.51 20.62
C ALA A 61 7.09 -3.40 21.66
N GLN A 62 8.21 -2.86 22.19
CA GLN A 62 8.18 -1.79 23.18
C GLN A 62 7.58 -0.51 22.59
N LEU A 63 7.99 -0.10 21.38
CA LEU A 63 7.42 1.05 20.70
C LEU A 63 5.89 0.97 20.61
N LEU A 64 5.36 -0.17 20.16
CA LEU A 64 3.92 -0.34 19.98
C LEU A 64 3.17 -0.30 21.31
N VAL A 65 3.76 -0.87 22.38
CA VAL A 65 3.20 -0.79 23.74
C VAL A 65 3.18 0.65 24.26
N ASP A 66 4.29 1.38 24.10
CA ASP A 66 4.42 2.77 24.57
C ASP A 66 3.42 3.71 23.86
N LEU A 67 3.09 3.42 22.62
CA LEU A 67 2.12 4.17 21.81
C LEU A 67 0.67 3.66 21.93
N GLY A 68 0.42 2.60 22.70
CA GLY A 68 -0.91 2.00 22.85
C GLY A 68 -1.42 1.29 21.61
N VAL A 69 -0.52 0.90 20.68
CA VAL A 69 -0.87 0.23 19.41
C VAL A 69 -1.00 -1.28 19.61
N THR A 70 -2.09 -1.84 19.17
CA THR A 70 -2.30 -3.29 19.18
C THR A 70 -1.39 -3.96 18.14
N ARG A 71 -0.58 -4.92 18.61
CA ARG A 71 0.24 -5.73 17.74
C ARG A 71 -0.50 -6.99 17.30
N SER A 72 -0.54 -7.23 16.00
CA SER A 72 -1.11 -8.44 15.38
C SER A 72 -0.09 -9.12 14.48
N HIS A 73 -0.11 -10.45 14.45
CA HIS A 73 0.79 -11.23 13.60
C HIS A 73 0.02 -12.30 12.82
N SER A 74 0.53 -12.58 11.62
CA SER A 74 0.06 -13.72 10.82
C SER A 74 0.19 -15.01 11.60
N ARG A 75 -0.78 -15.91 11.43
CA ARG A 75 -0.72 -17.26 12.01
C ARG A 75 0.41 -18.07 11.38
N PRO A 76 1.07 -18.95 12.14
CA PRO A 76 2.12 -19.79 11.57
C PRO A 76 1.57 -20.63 10.40
N ARG A 77 2.28 -20.61 9.26
CA ARG A 77 1.98 -21.40 8.05
C ARG A 77 0.63 -21.10 7.39
N VAL A 78 0.04 -19.91 7.62
CA VAL A 78 -1.16 -19.45 6.92
C VAL A 78 -0.76 -18.33 5.97
N SER A 79 -0.70 -18.65 4.68
CA SER A 79 -0.25 -17.71 3.63
C SER A 79 -1.22 -16.54 3.38
N ASN A 80 -2.50 -16.68 3.75
CA ASN A 80 -3.52 -15.66 3.46
C ASN A 80 -3.69 -14.62 4.58
N ASP A 81 -2.86 -14.64 5.61
CA ASP A 81 -3.02 -13.72 6.75
C ASP A 81 -2.42 -12.33 6.49
N ASN A 82 -1.64 -12.14 5.41
CA ASN A 82 -1.08 -10.83 5.02
C ASN A 82 -1.27 -10.53 3.51
N PRO A 83 -2.51 -10.62 2.99
CA PRO A 83 -2.76 -10.55 1.55
C PRO A 83 -2.43 -9.18 0.94
N TYR A 84 -2.50 -8.12 1.73
CA TYR A 84 -2.25 -6.76 1.25
C TYR A 84 -0.77 -6.48 1.00
N SER A 85 0.09 -6.86 1.93
CA SER A 85 1.55 -6.77 1.77
C SER A 85 2.02 -7.68 0.63
N GLU A 86 1.53 -8.92 0.58
CA GLU A 86 1.85 -9.84 -0.52
C GLU A 86 1.44 -9.27 -1.89
N SER A 87 0.27 -8.65 -1.99
CA SER A 87 -0.19 -8.00 -3.23
C SER A 87 0.69 -6.81 -3.62
N ALA A 88 1.10 -5.99 -2.65
CA ALA A 88 2.00 -4.86 -2.90
C ALA A 88 3.37 -5.35 -3.39
N PHE A 89 3.95 -6.37 -2.73
CA PHE A 89 5.21 -6.98 -3.17
C PHE A 89 5.11 -7.67 -4.54
N LYS A 90 3.97 -8.30 -4.86
CA LYS A 90 3.73 -8.84 -6.21
C LYS A 90 3.69 -7.73 -7.25
N THR A 91 3.00 -6.63 -6.97
CA THR A 91 2.95 -5.47 -7.87
C THR A 91 4.35 -4.90 -8.13
N LEU A 92 5.18 -4.80 -7.08
CA LEU A 92 6.57 -4.38 -7.20
C LEU A 92 7.39 -5.36 -8.06
N LYS A 93 7.38 -6.65 -7.70
CA LYS A 93 8.23 -7.67 -8.31
C LYS A 93 7.91 -7.91 -9.79
N TYR A 94 6.64 -7.77 -10.17
CA TYR A 94 6.19 -7.97 -11.55
C TYR A 94 6.04 -6.66 -12.33
N ALA A 95 6.49 -5.53 -11.78
CA ALA A 95 6.55 -4.28 -12.53
C ALA A 95 7.52 -4.44 -13.72
N PRO A 96 7.16 -4.01 -14.93
CA PRO A 96 8.04 -4.13 -16.10
C PRO A 96 9.41 -3.45 -15.92
N ALA A 97 9.47 -2.45 -15.06
CA ALA A 97 10.70 -1.72 -14.74
C ALA A 97 11.54 -2.38 -13.64
N PHE A 98 11.07 -3.50 -13.03
CA PHE A 98 11.83 -4.18 -11.97
C PHE A 98 13.07 -4.84 -12.58
N PRO A 99 14.29 -4.50 -12.14
CA PRO A 99 15.51 -5.03 -12.74
C PRO A 99 15.79 -6.46 -12.26
N ASP A 100 16.49 -7.24 -13.06
CA ASP A 100 16.96 -8.57 -12.65
C ASP A 100 17.93 -8.50 -11.46
N THR A 101 18.75 -7.46 -11.41
CA THR A 101 19.71 -7.20 -10.33
C THR A 101 19.89 -5.70 -10.12
N PHE A 102 20.17 -5.31 -8.88
CA PHE A 102 20.59 -3.95 -8.54
C PHE A 102 22.12 -3.86 -8.49
N GLY A 103 22.69 -2.83 -9.07
CA GLY A 103 24.15 -2.59 -9.05
C GLY A 103 24.67 -2.19 -7.66
N SER A 104 23.83 -1.52 -6.87
CA SER A 104 24.16 -1.04 -5.52
C SER A 104 22.91 -0.88 -4.65
N LEU A 105 23.13 -0.70 -3.34
CA LEU A 105 22.05 -0.32 -2.41
C LEU A 105 21.43 1.04 -2.79
N ALA A 106 22.22 1.97 -3.29
CA ALA A 106 21.74 3.27 -3.75
C ALA A 106 20.80 3.11 -4.96
N ASP A 107 21.11 2.21 -5.90
CA ASP A 107 20.24 1.92 -7.05
C ASP A 107 18.91 1.28 -6.59
N ALA A 108 18.97 0.36 -5.63
CA ALA A 108 17.78 -0.26 -5.07
C ALA A 108 16.87 0.76 -4.37
N ARG A 109 17.45 1.70 -3.61
CA ARG A 109 16.73 2.80 -2.97
C ARG A 109 16.11 3.73 -4.01
N ALA A 110 16.87 4.17 -4.99
CA ALA A 110 16.36 5.04 -6.06
C ALA A 110 15.25 4.37 -6.89
N PHE A 111 15.31 3.05 -7.08
CA PHE A 111 14.21 2.31 -7.69
C PHE A 111 12.98 2.29 -6.80
N ALA A 112 13.13 1.98 -5.50
CA ALA A 112 12.03 1.94 -4.54
C ALA A 112 11.32 3.31 -4.44
N ASP A 113 12.07 4.41 -4.40
CA ASP A 113 11.51 5.77 -4.38
C ASP A 113 10.63 6.04 -5.59
N ARG A 114 11.13 5.74 -6.79
CA ARG A 114 10.34 5.92 -8.04
C ARG A 114 9.13 4.99 -8.07
N PHE A 115 9.31 3.72 -7.68
CA PHE A 115 8.23 2.75 -7.71
C PHE A 115 7.11 3.11 -6.74
N PHE A 116 7.42 3.42 -5.48
CA PHE A 116 6.38 3.75 -4.49
C PHE A 116 5.75 5.13 -4.74
N GLY A 117 6.47 6.06 -5.35
CA GLY A 117 5.89 7.28 -5.90
C GLY A 117 4.81 6.96 -6.95
N TYR A 118 5.14 6.16 -7.96
CA TYR A 118 4.19 5.67 -8.96
C TYR A 118 3.04 4.87 -8.31
N TYR A 119 3.36 3.93 -7.42
CA TYR A 119 2.38 3.08 -6.76
C TYR A 119 1.34 3.89 -5.98
N ASN A 120 1.77 4.87 -5.23
CA ASN A 120 0.88 5.69 -4.43
C ASN A 120 0.03 6.67 -5.25
N HIS A 121 0.61 7.28 -6.30
CA HIS A 121 -0.01 8.43 -6.98
C HIS A 121 -0.60 8.11 -8.36
N GLU A 122 -0.14 7.05 -9.04
CA GLU A 122 -0.54 6.76 -10.42
C GLU A 122 -1.20 5.39 -10.58
N HIS A 123 -0.69 4.36 -9.87
CA HIS A 123 -1.20 3.00 -9.97
C HIS A 123 -2.65 2.91 -9.46
N ARG A 124 -3.53 2.35 -10.30
CA ARG A 124 -4.96 2.21 -10.00
C ARG A 124 -5.27 0.81 -9.53
N HIS A 125 -5.72 0.67 -8.29
CA HIS A 125 -6.03 -0.62 -7.69
C HIS A 125 -7.48 -1.05 -7.94
N CYS A 126 -7.69 -2.25 -8.50
CA CYS A 126 -9.03 -2.81 -8.66
C CYS A 126 -9.75 -3.00 -7.31
N GLY A 127 -9.04 -3.40 -6.26
CA GLY A 127 -9.58 -3.61 -4.92
C GLY A 127 -10.07 -2.35 -4.19
N ILE A 128 -9.73 -1.16 -4.69
CA ILE A 128 -10.21 0.13 -4.18
C ILE A 128 -10.93 0.94 -5.27
N GLY A 129 -11.69 0.26 -6.12
CA GLY A 129 -12.53 0.92 -7.13
C GLY A 129 -11.75 1.67 -8.22
N LEU A 130 -10.58 1.18 -8.60
CA LEU A 130 -9.67 1.80 -9.57
C LEU A 130 -9.22 3.22 -9.15
N HIS A 131 -9.20 3.49 -7.85
CA HIS A 131 -8.57 4.68 -7.31
C HIS A 131 -7.06 4.47 -7.12
N THR A 132 -6.31 5.57 -7.05
CA THR A 132 -4.93 5.52 -6.58
C THR A 132 -4.91 5.44 -5.06
N PRO A 133 -3.91 4.79 -4.44
CA PRO A 133 -3.76 4.77 -2.99
C PRO A 133 -3.82 6.16 -2.36
N ALA A 134 -3.12 7.13 -2.93
CA ALA A 134 -3.12 8.51 -2.44
C ALA A 134 -4.51 9.13 -2.44
N SER A 135 -5.32 8.92 -3.49
CA SER A 135 -6.67 9.50 -3.55
C SER A 135 -7.61 8.95 -2.46
N VAL A 136 -7.40 7.71 -2.05
CA VAL A 136 -8.16 7.10 -0.94
C VAL A 136 -7.61 7.57 0.40
N HIS A 137 -6.29 7.55 0.58
CA HIS A 137 -5.61 7.93 1.82
C HIS A 137 -5.90 9.38 2.23
N TYR A 138 -5.87 10.29 1.25
CA TYR A 138 -6.12 11.71 1.47
C TYR A 138 -7.59 12.14 1.28
N GLY A 139 -8.51 11.18 1.08
CA GLY A 139 -9.95 11.43 1.09
C GLY A 139 -10.53 12.04 -0.20
N THR A 140 -9.76 12.15 -1.30
CA THR A 140 -10.24 12.74 -2.58
C THR A 140 -10.97 11.75 -3.50
N ALA A 141 -11.06 10.49 -3.11
CA ALA A 141 -11.66 9.42 -3.93
C ALA A 141 -13.13 9.69 -4.28
N THR A 142 -13.91 10.31 -3.38
CA THR A 142 -15.33 10.62 -3.61
C THR A 142 -15.49 11.64 -4.74
N GLU A 143 -14.69 12.69 -4.75
CA GLU A 143 -14.70 13.73 -5.79
C GLU A 143 -14.28 13.15 -7.15
N ILE A 144 -13.21 12.35 -7.16
CA ILE A 144 -12.74 11.67 -8.37
C ILE A 144 -13.84 10.74 -8.91
N ARG A 145 -14.55 10.03 -8.04
CA ARG A 145 -15.65 9.16 -8.45
C ARG A 145 -16.81 9.96 -9.04
N ALA A 146 -17.15 11.11 -8.48
CA ALA A 146 -18.18 12.00 -9.04
C ALA A 146 -17.79 12.53 -10.44
N GLN A 147 -16.53 12.93 -10.64
CA GLN A 147 -16.01 13.33 -11.95
C GLN A 147 -16.10 12.19 -12.98
N ARG A 148 -15.75 10.96 -12.58
CA ARG A 148 -15.88 9.77 -13.45
C ARG A 148 -17.35 9.49 -13.79
N GLN A 149 -18.28 9.66 -12.83
CA GLN A 149 -19.71 9.50 -13.12
C GLN A 149 -20.19 10.52 -14.14
N ALA A 150 -19.84 11.81 -13.99
CA ALA A 150 -20.20 12.85 -14.94
C ALA A 150 -19.69 12.55 -16.37
N THR A 151 -18.44 12.04 -16.48
CA THR A 151 -17.88 11.60 -17.76
C THR A 151 -18.66 10.45 -18.39
N LEU A 152 -19.06 9.46 -17.58
CA LEU A 152 -19.84 8.31 -18.02
C LEU A 152 -21.25 8.70 -18.43
N ASP A 153 -21.88 9.63 -17.70
CA ASP A 153 -23.22 10.15 -18.02
C ASP A 153 -23.22 10.90 -19.36
N ALA A 154 -22.21 11.74 -19.59
CA ALA A 154 -22.05 12.43 -20.86
C ALA A 154 -21.84 11.44 -22.03
N ALA A 155 -21.00 10.42 -21.83
CA ALA A 155 -20.76 9.37 -22.83
C ALA A 155 -22.03 8.53 -23.11
N TYR A 156 -22.82 8.23 -22.07
CA TYR A 156 -24.09 7.53 -22.20
C TYR A 156 -25.12 8.37 -22.98
N THR A 157 -25.24 9.65 -22.65
CA THR A 157 -26.15 10.57 -23.34
C THR A 157 -25.80 10.67 -24.82
N ALA A 158 -24.51 10.75 -25.13
CA ALA A 158 -24.07 10.84 -26.54
C ALA A 158 -24.29 9.55 -27.35
N ASN A 159 -24.16 8.37 -26.69
CA ASN A 159 -24.29 7.09 -27.39
C ASN A 159 -24.81 5.95 -26.47
N PRO A 160 -26.14 5.91 -26.19
CA PRO A 160 -26.72 4.92 -25.27
C PRO A 160 -26.56 3.46 -25.73
N THR A 161 -26.52 3.22 -27.05
CA THR A 161 -26.40 1.86 -27.60
C THR A 161 -25.06 1.20 -27.25
N ARG A 162 -23.98 1.98 -27.09
CA ARG A 162 -22.66 1.52 -26.67
C ARG A 162 -22.71 0.85 -25.28
N PHE A 163 -23.64 1.26 -24.44
CA PHE A 163 -23.83 0.77 -23.06
C PHE A 163 -25.01 -0.18 -22.92
N ARG A 164 -25.52 -0.73 -24.03
CA ARG A 164 -26.69 -1.63 -24.06
C ARG A 164 -27.91 -1.02 -23.33
N HIS A 165 -28.11 0.29 -23.50
CA HIS A 165 -29.19 1.08 -22.87
C HIS A 165 -29.21 1.04 -21.32
N ARG A 166 -28.06 0.77 -20.70
CA ARG A 166 -27.92 0.83 -19.24
C ARG A 166 -26.94 1.91 -18.84
N PRO A 167 -27.31 2.89 -18.01
CA PRO A 167 -26.38 3.90 -17.52
C PRO A 167 -25.16 3.26 -16.84
N PRO A 168 -23.94 3.56 -17.26
CA PRO A 168 -22.73 3.04 -16.64
C PRO A 168 -22.46 3.74 -15.31
N THR A 169 -21.85 3.03 -14.37
CA THR A 169 -21.42 3.61 -13.10
C THR A 169 -19.97 3.26 -12.82
N PRO A 170 -19.16 4.17 -12.25
CA PRO A 170 -17.80 3.85 -11.88
C PRO A 170 -17.79 2.86 -10.70
N PRO A 171 -16.74 2.03 -10.56
CA PRO A 171 -16.59 1.13 -9.45
C PRO A 171 -16.73 1.83 -8.09
N LYS A 172 -17.29 1.14 -7.12
CA LYS A 172 -17.44 1.66 -5.76
C LYS A 172 -16.13 1.47 -4.97
N LEU A 173 -15.83 2.44 -4.13
CA LEU A 173 -14.82 2.26 -3.09
C LEU A 173 -15.35 1.29 -2.04
N PRO A 174 -14.57 0.29 -1.57
CA PRO A 174 -14.97 -0.54 -0.44
C PRO A 174 -15.11 0.32 0.82
N THR A 175 -15.99 -0.08 1.72
CA THR A 175 -16.19 0.61 3.00
C THR A 175 -15.34 0.04 4.12
N ILE A 176 -14.80 -1.15 3.93
CA ILE A 176 -14.00 -1.89 4.93
C ILE A 176 -12.88 -2.65 4.20
N ALA A 177 -11.70 -2.71 4.81
CA ALA A 177 -10.66 -3.66 4.48
C ALA A 177 -10.78 -4.88 5.39
N TRP A 178 -10.65 -6.06 4.79
CA TRP A 178 -10.73 -7.36 5.50
C TRP A 178 -9.34 -7.96 5.66
#